data_337a151cc6ebe1a0277237ddf5a44747
#
_entry.id   337a151cc6ebe1a0277237ddf5a44747
#
_cell.length_a   1.000
_cell.length_b   1.000
_cell.length_c   1.000
_cell.angle_alpha   90.00
_cell.angle_beta   90.00
_cell.angle_gamma   90.00
#
_symmetry.space_group_name_H-M   'P 1'
#
loop_
_entity.id
_entity.type
_entity.pdbx_description
1 polymer ?
#
loop_
_entity_poly.entity_id
_entity_poly.type
_entity_poly.pdbx_seq_one_letter_code
_entity_poly.pdbx_strand_id
1 'polypeptide(L)'
;MSPSVSSKNVRLLGNSDLNGHGNGGQVTVTSRGGEYYAFIGHMKDMGTSIVNVTNPKKPKIVSQIPIEDNTHSHKVRVCGNIMLVNSEQLGAGEDFEAGLRFYDISDPSKPIETSFFETGGKGVHRFWVDCNSRLAYISSEMKGYLKAIFVVVDFSNPTKPKEVSRWWLPGQWTEGGEVPTWNIKELSYWHHHPVVLGSRAYLGYWDAGFVILDISNIHRPRFVSRGNYNPPYGGTFHTALPISRPIHDQRWLIVFQESLAPPSLEGKKLMWVVDVTAETNPVPVATFDVPAVDLSKIDDRFGPHQPHEDVNLKDDLIYAAWFGAGLRIINISNPYTPKEVGFFLPECEDQKMIQTNDVFVDDRGLVYIIDRLNRGLDILKYTGPRG
;
A
#
# COMPACT_ATOMS: atom_id res chain seq x y z
N MET A 1 34.99 1.18 10.31
CA MET A 1 34.49 -0.08 9.70
C MET A 1 33.33 0.33 8.84
N SER A 2 33.32 0.03 7.54
CA SER A 2 32.15 0.32 6.69
C SER A 2 30.97 -0.40 7.29
N PRO A 3 29.81 0.26 7.46
CA PRO A 3 28.60 -0.40 7.93
C PRO A 3 28.28 -1.53 6.94
N SER A 4 28.14 -2.74 7.43
CA SER A 4 27.83 -3.88 6.58
C SER A 4 26.36 -3.81 6.21
N VAL A 5 26.05 -3.54 4.93
CA VAL A 5 24.71 -3.76 4.39
C VAL A 5 24.31 -5.19 4.72
N SER A 6 23.27 -5.33 5.56
CA SER A 6 22.74 -6.66 5.84
C SER A 6 21.78 -7.04 4.70
N SER A 7 22.19 -8.03 3.89
CA SER A 7 21.33 -8.52 2.79
C SER A 7 21.55 -10.01 2.54
N LYS A 8 20.49 -10.66 2.03
CA LYS A 8 20.52 -12.04 1.56
C LYS A 8 19.81 -12.11 0.21
N ASN A 9 20.52 -12.58 -0.81
CA ASN A 9 19.97 -12.74 -2.17
C ASN A 9 19.42 -11.43 -2.78
N VAL A 10 19.83 -10.27 -2.28
CA VAL A 10 19.41 -8.96 -2.80
C VAL A 10 20.65 -8.06 -2.91
N ARG A 11 20.74 -7.32 -4.02
CA ARG A 11 21.83 -6.39 -4.30
C ARG A 11 21.29 -5.00 -4.59
N LEU A 12 21.88 -3.98 -3.97
CA LEU A 12 21.63 -2.57 -4.29
C LEU A 12 22.25 -2.24 -5.66
N LEU A 13 21.48 -1.58 -6.51
CA LEU A 13 21.90 -1.07 -7.81
C LEU A 13 22.11 0.44 -7.81
N GLY A 14 21.21 1.17 -7.21
CA GLY A 14 21.25 2.63 -7.12
C GLY A 14 20.31 3.15 -6.06
N ASN A 15 20.53 4.42 -5.70
CA ASN A 15 19.73 5.15 -4.73
C ASN A 15 19.46 6.58 -5.23
N SER A 16 18.39 7.19 -4.75
CA SER A 16 18.08 8.62 -4.89
C SER A 16 17.50 9.13 -3.59
N ASP A 17 18.07 10.21 -3.05
CA ASP A 17 17.54 10.93 -1.88
C ASP A 17 16.33 11.83 -2.24
N LEU A 18 15.92 11.84 -3.49
CA LEU A 18 14.79 12.63 -4.02
C LEU A 18 14.97 14.14 -3.80
N ASN A 19 16.21 14.65 -3.98
CA ASN A 19 16.60 16.04 -3.72
C ASN A 19 16.40 16.47 -2.26
N GLY A 20 16.64 15.57 -1.30
CA GLY A 20 16.42 15.82 0.12
C GLY A 20 14.99 15.61 0.59
N HIS A 21 14.05 15.21 -0.30
CA HIS A 21 12.68 14.83 0.05
C HIS A 21 12.56 13.32 0.18
N GLY A 22 13.47 12.69 0.91
CA GLY A 22 13.57 11.23 1.02
C GLY A 22 12.45 10.53 1.81
N ASN A 23 11.44 11.27 2.28
CA ASN A 23 10.31 10.77 3.09
C ASN A 23 9.20 10.16 2.21
N GLY A 24 9.50 9.19 1.37
CA GLY A 24 8.55 8.59 0.45
C GLY A 24 7.50 7.70 1.12
N GLY A 25 6.27 7.80 0.64
CA GLY A 25 5.15 6.97 1.07
C GLY A 25 5.03 5.71 0.22
N GLN A 26 4.74 5.86 -1.06
CA GLN A 26 4.57 4.74 -1.98
C GLN A 26 5.27 4.97 -3.33
N VAL A 27 5.56 3.86 -4.01
CA VAL A 27 6.21 3.87 -5.32
C VAL A 27 5.43 3.02 -6.32
N THR A 28 5.28 3.55 -7.53
CA THR A 28 4.76 2.81 -8.70
C THR A 28 5.73 3.01 -9.85
N VAL A 29 6.09 1.95 -10.55
CA VAL A 29 6.99 2.03 -11.71
C VAL A 29 6.26 1.58 -12.97
N THR A 30 6.42 2.32 -14.05
CA THR A 30 5.87 1.97 -15.36
C THR A 30 6.83 2.31 -16.48
N SER A 31 6.76 1.56 -17.59
CA SER A 31 7.51 1.85 -18.82
C SER A 31 6.70 2.76 -19.74
N ARG A 32 7.39 3.71 -20.40
CA ARG A 32 6.80 4.67 -21.33
C ARG A 32 7.83 5.00 -22.41
N GLY A 33 7.49 4.78 -23.69
CA GLY A 33 8.39 5.11 -24.80
C GLY A 33 9.76 4.44 -24.74
N GLY A 34 9.86 3.27 -24.09
CA GLY A 34 11.12 2.54 -23.89
C GLY A 34 11.91 3.01 -22.66
N GLU A 35 11.43 4.01 -21.92
CA GLU A 35 12.01 4.45 -20.67
C GLU A 35 11.17 4.00 -19.47
N TYR A 36 11.78 3.91 -18.30
CA TYR A 36 11.13 3.54 -17.04
C TYR A 36 11.09 4.72 -16.08
N TYR A 37 9.93 4.94 -15.49
CA TYR A 37 9.70 6.02 -14.54
C TYR A 37 9.12 5.47 -13.24
N ALA A 38 9.72 5.86 -12.12
CA ALA A 38 9.18 5.67 -10.79
C ALA A 38 8.40 6.93 -10.39
N PHE A 39 7.17 6.74 -9.95
CA PHE A 39 6.27 7.75 -9.41
C PHE A 39 6.18 7.52 -7.91
N ILE A 40 6.52 8.51 -7.11
CA ILE A 40 6.67 8.39 -5.66
C ILE A 40 5.78 9.43 -5.00
N GLY A 41 4.79 8.97 -4.23
CA GLY A 41 4.04 9.81 -3.30
C GLY A 41 4.83 10.01 -2.02
N HIS A 42 4.75 11.19 -1.41
CA HIS A 42 5.51 11.55 -0.22
C HIS A 42 4.63 11.60 1.04
N MET A 43 5.27 11.38 2.18
CA MET A 43 4.59 11.44 3.48
C MET A 43 4.28 12.89 3.90
N LYS A 44 5.12 13.84 3.51
CA LYS A 44 5.02 15.28 3.81
C LYS A 44 6.01 16.06 2.95
N ASP A 45 5.94 17.39 2.97
CA ASP A 45 6.87 18.35 2.38
C ASP A 45 6.95 18.34 0.84
N MET A 46 6.40 17.31 0.20
CA MET A 46 6.33 17.16 -1.26
C MET A 46 5.10 16.31 -1.60
N GLY A 47 4.48 16.56 -2.75
CA GLY A 47 3.36 15.75 -3.24
C GLY A 47 3.85 14.48 -3.96
N THR A 48 4.43 14.67 -5.15
CA THR A 48 4.85 13.54 -5.99
C THR A 48 6.20 13.81 -6.65
N SER A 49 7.12 12.86 -6.58
CA SER A 49 8.35 12.86 -7.38
C SER A 49 8.24 11.88 -8.54
N ILE A 50 8.69 12.29 -9.73
CA ILE A 50 8.82 11.45 -10.91
C ILE A 50 10.30 11.29 -11.23
N VAL A 51 10.76 10.03 -11.26
CA VAL A 51 12.18 9.69 -11.40
C VAL A 51 12.37 8.78 -12.61
N ASN A 52 13.22 9.16 -13.56
CA ASN A 52 13.64 8.25 -14.63
C ASN A 52 14.60 7.21 -14.05
N VAL A 53 14.18 5.95 -14.10
CA VAL A 53 14.90 4.78 -13.57
C VAL A 53 15.26 3.78 -14.68
N THR A 54 15.32 4.24 -15.93
CA THR A 54 15.75 3.45 -17.08
C THR A 54 17.14 2.86 -16.84
N ASN A 55 18.05 3.68 -16.36
CA ASN A 55 19.31 3.21 -15.80
C ASN A 55 19.19 3.11 -14.27
N PRO A 56 19.02 1.90 -13.70
CA PRO A 56 18.80 1.75 -12.26
C PRO A 56 19.99 2.17 -11.40
N LYS A 57 21.19 2.29 -12.00
CA LYS A 57 22.39 2.74 -11.28
C LYS A 57 22.53 4.27 -11.21
N LYS A 58 21.73 4.98 -11.99
CA LYS A 58 21.76 6.45 -12.10
C LYS A 58 20.33 6.98 -12.24
N PRO A 59 19.48 6.83 -11.20
CA PRO A 59 18.14 7.40 -11.22
C PRO A 59 18.24 8.92 -11.36
N LYS A 60 17.32 9.53 -12.13
CA LYS A 60 17.28 10.98 -12.37
C LYS A 60 15.88 11.51 -12.10
N ILE A 61 15.76 12.46 -11.18
CA ILE A 61 14.50 13.18 -10.97
C ILE A 61 14.21 13.98 -12.24
N VAL A 62 12.98 13.86 -12.77
CA VAL A 62 12.52 14.58 -13.94
C VAL A 62 11.46 15.62 -13.60
N SER A 63 10.71 15.40 -12.53
CA SER A 63 9.72 16.34 -12.02
C SER A 63 9.43 16.10 -10.55
N GLN A 64 9.08 17.17 -9.83
CA GLN A 64 8.57 17.15 -8.46
C GLN A 64 7.37 18.08 -8.39
N ILE A 65 6.22 17.57 -7.95
CA ILE A 65 4.97 18.30 -7.80
C ILE A 65 4.83 18.64 -6.32
N PRO A 66 4.83 19.92 -5.93
CA PRO A 66 4.59 20.31 -4.55
C PRO A 66 3.14 20.00 -4.16
N ILE A 67 2.86 20.03 -2.86
CA ILE A 67 1.52 19.91 -2.30
C ILE A 67 1.33 20.96 -1.22
N GLU A 68 0.07 21.30 -0.96
CA GLU A 68 -0.31 22.24 0.08
C GLU A 68 0.08 21.73 1.47
N ASP A 69 0.39 22.65 2.37
CA ASP A 69 0.57 22.35 3.79
C ASP A 69 -0.67 21.61 4.32
N ASN A 70 -0.50 20.79 5.34
CA ASN A 70 -1.57 19.97 5.93
C ASN A 70 -2.21 18.94 4.98
N THR A 71 -1.62 18.67 3.82
CA THR A 71 -2.07 17.66 2.88
C THR A 71 -1.11 16.47 2.87
N HIS A 72 -1.66 15.26 2.87
CA HIS A 72 -0.96 14.00 2.78
C HIS A 72 -1.20 13.36 1.39
N SER A 73 -0.13 13.13 0.64
CA SER A 73 -0.20 12.68 -0.76
C SER A 73 0.76 11.51 -1.01
N HIS A 74 0.62 10.46 -0.24
CA HIS A 74 1.58 9.36 -0.18
C HIS A 74 1.32 8.22 -1.18
N LYS A 75 0.17 8.19 -1.85
CA LYS A 75 -0.21 7.13 -2.80
C LYS A 75 -0.30 7.67 -4.22
N VAL A 76 0.34 6.96 -5.15
CA VAL A 76 0.31 7.29 -6.58
C VAL A 76 0.06 6.04 -7.42
N ARG A 77 -0.75 6.16 -8.47
CA ARG A 77 -0.96 5.12 -9.49
C ARG A 77 -0.99 5.74 -10.89
N VAL A 78 -0.62 4.95 -11.89
CA VAL A 78 -0.53 5.41 -13.27
C VAL A 78 -1.28 4.47 -14.19
N CYS A 79 -2.13 5.03 -15.06
CA CYS A 79 -2.87 4.35 -16.11
C CYS A 79 -2.64 5.02 -17.46
N GLY A 80 -1.70 4.52 -18.23
CA GLY A 80 -1.30 5.16 -19.49
C GLY A 80 -0.74 6.57 -19.23
N ASN A 81 -1.39 7.60 -19.77
CA ASN A 81 -1.00 9.00 -19.57
C ASN A 81 -1.65 9.67 -18.36
N ILE A 82 -2.40 8.93 -17.56
CA ILE A 82 -3.11 9.48 -16.41
C ILE A 82 -2.42 9.02 -15.14
N MET A 83 -2.01 9.97 -14.31
CA MET A 83 -1.53 9.72 -12.95
C MET A 83 -2.61 10.13 -11.96
N LEU A 84 -2.88 9.25 -10.99
CA LEU A 84 -3.79 9.49 -9.88
C LEU A 84 -2.97 9.63 -8.60
N VAL A 85 -3.32 10.62 -7.77
CA VAL A 85 -2.63 10.92 -6.52
C VAL A 85 -3.67 11.17 -5.43
N ASN A 86 -3.51 10.56 -4.25
CA ASN A 86 -4.39 10.83 -3.13
C ASN A 86 -4.15 12.22 -2.55
N SER A 87 -5.19 12.76 -1.92
CA SER A 87 -5.16 13.99 -1.17
C SER A 87 -5.98 13.79 0.10
N GLU A 88 -5.31 13.89 1.26
CA GLU A 88 -5.85 13.60 2.58
C GLU A 88 -5.36 14.62 3.60
N GLN A 89 -6.17 14.93 4.61
CA GLN A 89 -5.77 15.78 5.73
C GLN A 89 -4.57 15.19 6.48
N LEU A 90 -3.52 15.98 6.64
CA LEU A 90 -2.37 15.66 7.47
C LEU A 90 -2.46 16.42 8.80
N GLY A 91 -2.50 15.66 9.90
CA GLY A 91 -2.59 16.27 11.24
C GLY A 91 -3.95 16.93 11.53
N ALA A 92 -3.93 18.09 12.17
CA ALA A 92 -5.12 18.82 12.61
C ALA A 92 -5.35 20.14 11.85
N GLY A 93 -4.61 20.39 10.78
CA GLY A 93 -4.77 21.60 9.95
C GLY A 93 -6.13 21.62 9.24
N GLU A 94 -6.72 22.81 9.08
CA GLU A 94 -8.00 22.99 8.41
C GLU A 94 -7.84 23.32 6.91
N ASP A 95 -6.66 23.79 6.51
CA ASP A 95 -6.36 24.19 5.14
C ASP A 95 -5.74 22.99 4.37
N PHE A 96 -6.60 22.16 3.79
CA PHE A 96 -6.23 20.99 3.00
C PHE A 96 -7.30 20.69 1.95
N GLU A 97 -6.92 19.94 0.90
CA GLU A 97 -7.85 19.45 -0.10
C GLU A 97 -8.08 17.94 0.08
N ALA A 98 -9.36 17.54 0.17
CA ALA A 98 -9.79 16.18 0.45
C ALA A 98 -10.29 15.48 -0.80
N GLY A 99 -9.53 14.53 -1.36
CA GLY A 99 -9.97 13.87 -2.59
C GLY A 99 -8.94 13.04 -3.33
N LEU A 100 -9.11 12.99 -4.66
CA LEU A 100 -8.24 12.29 -5.58
C LEU A 100 -7.90 13.23 -6.75
N ARG A 101 -6.61 13.48 -6.98
CA ARG A 101 -6.10 14.32 -8.07
C ARG A 101 -5.81 13.50 -9.31
N PHE A 102 -6.06 14.06 -10.47
CA PHE A 102 -5.77 13.47 -11.78
C PHE A 102 -4.83 14.37 -12.57
N TYR A 103 -3.74 13.78 -13.06
CA TYR A 103 -2.74 14.50 -13.86
C TYR A 103 -2.59 13.86 -15.23
N ASP A 104 -2.45 14.69 -16.26
CA ASP A 104 -1.87 14.28 -17.54
C ASP A 104 -0.35 14.24 -17.41
N ILE A 105 0.23 13.07 -17.66
CA ILE A 105 1.66 12.81 -17.64
C ILE A 105 2.16 12.39 -19.02
N SER A 106 1.53 12.83 -20.11
CA SER A 106 2.01 12.59 -21.48
C SER A 106 3.47 12.99 -21.65
N ASP A 107 3.88 14.06 -20.98
CA ASP A 107 5.27 14.42 -20.69
C ASP A 107 5.53 14.29 -19.18
N PRO A 108 6.25 13.26 -18.72
CA PRO A 108 6.53 13.09 -17.30
C PRO A 108 7.34 14.22 -16.66
N SER A 109 8.01 15.05 -17.46
CA SER A 109 8.73 16.22 -16.97
C SER A 109 7.84 17.44 -16.72
N LYS A 110 6.59 17.40 -17.20
CA LYS A 110 5.62 18.48 -17.11
C LYS A 110 4.21 17.97 -16.83
N PRO A 111 4.00 17.31 -15.66
CA PRO A 111 2.68 16.83 -15.27
C PRO A 111 1.70 17.99 -15.15
N ILE A 112 0.49 17.83 -15.69
CA ILE A 112 -0.57 18.86 -15.69
C ILE A 112 -1.77 18.31 -14.95
N GLU A 113 -2.19 18.96 -13.86
CA GLU A 113 -3.44 18.60 -13.19
C GLU A 113 -4.63 18.85 -14.09
N THR A 114 -5.47 17.86 -14.29
CA THR A 114 -6.63 17.88 -15.19
C THR A 114 -7.95 17.95 -14.46
N SER A 115 -8.01 17.41 -13.25
CA SER A 115 -9.21 17.44 -12.42
C SER A 115 -8.92 17.00 -10.97
N PHE A 116 -9.88 17.28 -10.10
CA PHE A 116 -9.93 16.86 -8.73
C PHE A 116 -11.30 16.24 -8.41
N PHE A 117 -11.30 15.05 -7.80
CA PHE A 117 -12.51 14.41 -7.27
C PHE A 117 -12.58 14.69 -5.78
N GLU A 118 -13.44 15.63 -5.37
CA GLU A 118 -13.63 16.02 -3.98
C GLU A 118 -14.48 14.99 -3.21
N THR A 119 -14.10 14.68 -1.96
CA THR A 119 -14.77 13.70 -1.10
C THR A 119 -15.53 14.32 0.07
N GLY A 120 -15.27 15.61 0.39
CA GLY A 120 -15.99 16.38 1.41
C GLY A 120 -15.79 15.92 2.86
N GLY A 121 -14.82 15.03 3.11
CA GLY A 121 -14.39 14.60 4.44
C GLY A 121 -12.91 14.88 4.64
N LYS A 122 -12.16 13.93 5.23
CA LYS A 122 -10.70 14.05 5.37
C LYS A 122 -9.91 13.64 4.13
N GLY A 123 -10.56 13.15 3.08
CA GLY A 123 -9.93 12.79 1.83
C GLY A 123 -9.67 11.31 1.63
N VAL A 124 -8.86 11.03 0.61
CA VAL A 124 -8.52 9.69 0.17
C VAL A 124 -7.20 9.27 0.80
N HIS A 125 -7.23 8.17 1.55
CA HIS A 125 -6.00 7.62 2.14
C HIS A 125 -5.25 6.73 1.15
N ARG A 126 -5.91 5.69 0.63
CA ARG A 126 -5.33 4.74 -0.32
C ARG A 126 -6.32 4.37 -1.42
N PHE A 127 -5.80 3.84 -2.51
CA PHE A 127 -6.64 3.41 -3.61
C PHE A 127 -5.97 2.36 -4.48
N TRP A 128 -6.81 1.55 -5.13
CA TRP A 128 -6.47 0.64 -6.22
C TRP A 128 -7.02 1.18 -7.53
N VAL A 129 -6.40 0.84 -8.66
CA VAL A 129 -6.88 1.29 -9.98
C VAL A 129 -6.93 0.11 -10.93
N ASP A 130 -8.07 -0.06 -11.59
CA ASP A 130 -8.19 -0.89 -12.78
C ASP A 130 -8.12 0.01 -14.02
N CYS A 131 -6.99 -0.07 -14.72
CA CYS A 131 -6.73 0.74 -15.90
C CYS A 131 -7.59 0.34 -17.10
N ASN A 132 -8.07 -0.91 -17.17
CA ASN A 132 -8.89 -1.39 -18.28
C ASN A 132 -10.31 -0.83 -18.19
N SER A 133 -10.92 -0.92 -17.02
CA SER A 133 -12.28 -0.40 -16.79
C SER A 133 -12.30 1.10 -16.46
N ARG A 134 -11.14 1.73 -16.22
CA ARG A 134 -11.03 3.13 -15.77
C ARG A 134 -11.76 3.37 -14.45
N LEU A 135 -11.65 2.44 -13.53
CA LEU A 135 -12.22 2.56 -12.19
C LEU A 135 -11.11 2.72 -11.13
N ALA A 136 -11.30 3.66 -10.24
CA ALA A 136 -10.52 3.79 -9.01
C ALA A 136 -11.38 3.33 -7.83
N TYR A 137 -10.82 2.42 -7.04
CA TYR A 137 -11.41 1.93 -5.80
C TYR A 137 -10.67 2.60 -4.66
N ILE A 138 -11.34 3.47 -3.91
CA ILE A 138 -10.69 4.34 -2.95
C ILE A 138 -11.11 4.02 -1.51
N SER A 139 -10.18 4.19 -0.60
CA SER A 139 -10.42 4.32 0.82
C SER A 139 -10.51 5.79 1.17
N SER A 140 -11.66 6.26 1.57
CA SER A 140 -11.89 7.68 1.81
C SER A 140 -12.72 7.96 3.05
N GLU A 141 -12.29 8.93 3.86
CA GLU A 141 -13.16 9.53 4.86
C GLU A 141 -14.13 10.46 4.15
N MET A 142 -15.39 10.02 4.03
CA MET A 142 -16.47 10.76 3.39
C MET A 142 -17.31 11.50 4.43
N LYS A 143 -17.84 12.67 4.05
CA LYS A 143 -18.79 13.38 4.92
C LYS A 143 -19.97 12.48 5.31
N GLY A 144 -20.34 12.52 6.60
CA GLY A 144 -21.47 11.74 7.16
C GLY A 144 -21.12 10.34 7.60
N TYR A 145 -19.87 9.89 7.39
CA TYR A 145 -19.40 8.57 7.78
C TYR A 145 -18.38 8.63 8.90
N LEU A 146 -18.39 7.63 9.75
CA LEU A 146 -17.38 7.40 10.78
C LEU A 146 -16.20 6.68 10.14
N LYS A 147 -15.04 7.35 10.03
CA LYS A 147 -13.83 6.84 9.40
C LYS A 147 -13.99 6.56 7.89
N ALA A 148 -12.93 6.06 7.27
CA ALA A 148 -12.92 5.78 5.85
C ALA A 148 -13.79 4.58 5.47
N ILE A 149 -14.40 4.68 4.29
CA ILE A 149 -15.24 3.68 3.65
C ILE A 149 -14.71 3.34 2.27
N PHE A 150 -15.21 2.28 1.67
CA PHE A 150 -14.92 1.90 0.28
C PHE A 150 -15.79 2.72 -0.68
N VAL A 151 -15.16 3.36 -1.68
CA VAL A 151 -15.86 4.14 -2.71
C VAL A 151 -15.29 3.77 -4.08
N VAL A 152 -16.15 3.71 -5.08
CA VAL A 152 -15.78 3.46 -6.47
C VAL A 152 -15.95 4.74 -7.29
N VAL A 153 -14.91 5.12 -8.02
CA VAL A 153 -14.87 6.32 -8.86
C VAL A 153 -14.59 5.91 -10.30
N ASP A 154 -15.46 6.31 -11.22
CA ASP A 154 -15.25 6.21 -12.66
C ASP A 154 -14.46 7.42 -13.16
N PHE A 155 -13.30 7.15 -13.77
CA PHE A 155 -12.45 8.14 -14.45
C PHE A 155 -12.26 7.84 -15.93
N SER A 156 -13.25 7.19 -16.58
CA SER A 156 -13.27 7.00 -18.04
C SER A 156 -13.13 8.33 -18.78
N ASN A 157 -13.70 9.40 -18.21
CA ASN A 157 -13.35 10.79 -18.52
C ASN A 157 -12.53 11.38 -17.36
N PRO A 158 -11.18 11.43 -17.48
CA PRO A 158 -10.33 11.86 -16.37
C PRO A 158 -10.46 13.34 -16.01
N THR A 159 -11.12 14.16 -16.85
CA THR A 159 -11.41 15.57 -16.54
C THR A 159 -12.74 15.76 -15.79
N LYS A 160 -13.53 14.69 -15.63
CA LYS A 160 -14.83 14.69 -14.94
C LYS A 160 -15.07 13.35 -14.22
N PRO A 161 -14.22 12.96 -13.26
CA PRO A 161 -14.41 11.74 -12.51
C PRO A 161 -15.73 11.78 -11.72
N LYS A 162 -16.34 10.59 -11.53
CA LYS A 162 -17.65 10.49 -10.89
C LYS A 162 -17.68 9.32 -9.91
N GLU A 163 -18.34 9.50 -8.78
CA GLU A 163 -18.69 8.39 -7.91
C GLU A 163 -19.66 7.44 -8.61
N VAL A 164 -19.40 6.14 -8.50
CA VAL A 164 -20.24 5.04 -9.01
C VAL A 164 -21.05 4.41 -7.89
N SER A 165 -20.36 4.12 -6.78
CA SER A 165 -20.95 3.47 -5.61
C SER A 165 -20.05 3.60 -4.39
N ARG A 166 -20.62 3.25 -3.22
CA ARG A 166 -19.88 3.13 -1.96
C ARG A 166 -20.35 1.92 -1.16
N TRP A 167 -19.49 1.45 -0.28
CA TRP A 167 -19.79 0.40 0.67
C TRP A 167 -19.10 0.66 2.01
N TRP A 168 -19.73 0.30 3.11
CA TRP A 168 -19.24 0.50 4.47
C TRP A 168 -19.71 -0.64 5.39
N LEU A 169 -19.04 -0.81 6.52
CA LEU A 169 -19.53 -1.71 7.57
C LEU A 169 -20.72 -1.05 8.31
N PRO A 170 -21.77 -1.81 8.65
CA PRO A 170 -22.88 -1.30 9.41
C PRO A 170 -22.43 -0.61 10.71
N GLY A 171 -22.93 0.59 10.96
CA GLY A 171 -22.53 1.46 12.06
C GLY A 171 -21.61 2.62 11.65
N GLN A 172 -21.09 2.65 10.41
CA GLN A 172 -20.28 3.77 9.95
C GLN A 172 -21.08 4.94 9.36
N TRP A 173 -22.31 4.72 8.86
CA TRP A 173 -23.13 5.80 8.30
C TRP A 173 -23.90 6.55 9.38
N THR A 174 -23.20 7.40 10.11
CA THR A 174 -23.73 8.13 11.27
C THR A 174 -24.74 9.21 10.88
N GLU A 175 -24.57 9.88 9.73
CA GLU A 175 -25.57 10.84 9.21
C GLU A 175 -26.90 10.14 8.83
N GLY A 176 -26.84 8.86 8.44
CA GLY A 176 -28.03 8.02 8.19
C GLY A 176 -28.64 7.42 9.46
N GLY A 177 -28.12 7.75 10.63
CA GLY A 177 -28.63 7.28 11.93
C GLY A 177 -28.11 5.90 12.35
N GLU A 178 -27.11 5.35 11.67
CA GLU A 178 -26.47 4.11 12.12
C GLU A 178 -25.67 4.37 13.42
N VAL A 179 -25.70 3.38 14.30
CA VAL A 179 -24.94 3.38 15.56
C VAL A 179 -23.87 2.29 15.51
N PRO A 180 -22.58 2.64 15.78
CA PRO A 180 -21.52 1.65 15.83
C PRO A 180 -21.80 0.56 16.87
N THR A 181 -21.58 -0.71 16.49
CA THR A 181 -21.73 -1.87 17.37
C THR A 181 -20.43 -2.27 18.05
N TRP A 182 -19.36 -1.52 17.85
CA TRP A 182 -18.03 -1.70 18.46
C TRP A 182 -17.70 -0.50 19.36
N ASN A 183 -16.73 -0.69 20.26
CA ASN A 183 -16.23 0.41 21.09
C ASN A 183 -15.34 1.35 20.26
N ILE A 184 -15.89 2.48 19.82
CA ILE A 184 -15.20 3.48 18.98
C ILE A 184 -14.02 4.19 19.67
N LYS A 185 -13.88 4.05 21.00
CA LYS A 185 -12.75 4.61 21.76
C LYS A 185 -11.53 3.69 21.72
N GLU A 186 -11.74 2.41 21.50
CA GLU A 186 -10.70 1.37 21.52
C GLU A 186 -10.42 0.79 20.13
N LEU A 187 -11.42 0.72 19.26
CA LEU A 187 -11.35 0.08 17.97
C LEU A 187 -11.66 1.05 16.84
N SER A 188 -10.80 1.06 15.83
CA SER A 188 -10.97 1.85 14.62
C SER A 188 -11.40 0.94 13.47
N TYR A 189 -12.69 0.92 13.14
CA TYR A 189 -13.18 0.28 11.92
C TYR A 189 -13.00 1.26 10.77
N TRP A 190 -11.87 1.14 10.10
CA TRP A 190 -11.41 2.05 9.06
C TRP A 190 -10.99 1.26 7.82
N HIS A 191 -11.71 1.45 6.73
CA HIS A 191 -11.25 0.91 5.44
C HIS A 191 -9.91 1.54 5.12
N HIS A 192 -8.87 0.69 5.00
CA HIS A 192 -7.52 1.20 4.82
C HIS A 192 -7.05 1.09 3.38
N HIS A 193 -7.10 -0.11 2.80
CA HIS A 193 -6.59 -0.33 1.45
C HIS A 193 -7.41 -1.39 0.69
N PRO A 194 -7.95 -1.05 -0.49
CA PRO A 194 -8.58 -2.02 -1.38
C PRO A 194 -7.56 -2.64 -2.33
N VAL A 195 -7.73 -3.92 -2.64
CA VAL A 195 -7.11 -4.62 -3.77
C VAL A 195 -8.21 -5.33 -4.54
N VAL A 196 -8.21 -5.24 -5.87
CA VAL A 196 -9.26 -5.82 -6.70
C VAL A 196 -8.69 -6.90 -7.61
N LEU A 197 -9.39 -8.05 -7.65
CA LEU A 197 -9.11 -9.14 -8.57
C LEU A 197 -10.42 -9.67 -9.15
N GLY A 198 -10.63 -9.48 -10.46
CA GLY A 198 -11.86 -9.87 -11.15
C GLY A 198 -13.09 -9.17 -10.54
N SER A 199 -14.06 -9.96 -10.10
CA SER A 199 -15.29 -9.46 -9.48
C SER A 199 -15.26 -9.39 -7.95
N ARG A 200 -14.08 -9.37 -7.36
CA ARG A 200 -13.88 -9.29 -5.90
C ARG A 200 -13.02 -8.11 -5.51
N ALA A 201 -13.42 -7.42 -4.45
CA ALA A 201 -12.58 -6.45 -3.74
C ALA A 201 -12.20 -7.01 -2.37
N TYR A 202 -10.92 -6.95 -2.06
CA TYR A 202 -10.32 -7.41 -0.82
C TYR A 202 -9.83 -6.17 -0.07
N LEU A 203 -10.41 -5.93 1.10
CA LEU A 203 -10.23 -4.68 1.83
C LEU A 203 -9.47 -4.94 3.13
N GLY A 204 -8.35 -4.26 3.35
CA GLY A 204 -7.82 -4.09 4.70
C GLY A 204 -8.76 -3.16 5.47
N TYR A 205 -9.18 -3.55 6.65
CA TYR A 205 -10.20 -2.80 7.40
C TYR A 205 -9.83 -2.59 8.89
N TRP A 206 -8.58 -2.34 9.12
CA TRP A 206 -7.95 -2.10 10.42
C TRP A 206 -8.43 -3.07 11.51
N ASP A 207 -9.02 -2.56 12.62
CA ASP A 207 -9.45 -3.41 13.74
C ASP A 207 -10.67 -4.28 13.41
N ALA A 208 -11.32 -4.03 12.28
CA ALA A 208 -12.35 -4.92 11.75
C ALA A 208 -11.78 -6.13 10.98
N GLY A 209 -10.45 -6.23 10.79
CA GLY A 209 -9.83 -7.31 10.05
C GLY A 209 -9.71 -7.02 8.55
N PHE A 210 -9.98 -8.02 7.72
CA PHE A 210 -10.15 -7.83 6.27
C PHE A 210 -11.58 -8.19 5.84
N VAL A 211 -12.03 -7.59 4.74
CA VAL A 211 -13.37 -7.80 4.19
C VAL A 211 -13.25 -8.23 2.72
N ILE A 212 -14.09 -9.17 2.30
CA ILE A 212 -14.26 -9.56 0.90
C ILE A 212 -15.62 -9.06 0.42
N LEU A 213 -15.62 -8.31 -0.69
CA LEU A 213 -16.83 -7.86 -1.37
C LEU A 213 -17.00 -8.52 -2.73
N ASP A 214 -18.23 -8.81 -3.09
CA ASP A 214 -18.65 -9.07 -4.47
C ASP A 214 -18.95 -7.74 -5.16
N ILE A 215 -18.16 -7.41 -6.17
CA ILE A 215 -18.29 -6.22 -7.02
C ILE A 215 -18.67 -6.57 -8.46
N SER A 216 -19.26 -7.76 -8.70
CA SER A 216 -19.77 -8.16 -10.02
C SER A 216 -20.81 -7.16 -10.56
N ASN A 217 -21.58 -6.55 -9.67
CA ASN A 217 -22.33 -5.34 -9.95
C ASN A 217 -21.64 -4.15 -9.25
N ILE A 218 -20.87 -3.39 -10.01
CA ILE A 218 -20.09 -2.27 -9.49
C ILE A 218 -20.93 -1.14 -8.86
N HIS A 219 -22.21 -1.03 -9.25
CA HIS A 219 -23.16 -0.08 -8.67
C HIS A 219 -23.72 -0.52 -7.31
N ARG A 220 -23.51 -1.78 -6.93
CA ARG A 220 -24.05 -2.36 -5.70
C ARG A 220 -23.11 -3.41 -5.12
N PRO A 221 -21.94 -2.99 -4.57
CA PRO A 221 -21.04 -3.90 -3.88
C PRO A 221 -21.74 -4.64 -2.74
N ARG A 222 -21.46 -5.95 -2.58
CA ARG A 222 -22.10 -6.80 -1.57
C ARG A 222 -21.08 -7.47 -0.69
N PHE A 223 -21.36 -7.55 0.59
CA PHE A 223 -20.56 -8.29 1.56
C PHE A 223 -20.55 -9.79 1.23
N VAL A 224 -19.38 -10.40 1.22
CA VAL A 224 -19.18 -11.84 1.10
C VAL A 224 -18.77 -12.43 2.44
N SER A 225 -17.66 -11.95 3.00
CA SER A 225 -17.13 -12.43 4.27
C SER A 225 -16.15 -11.45 4.88
N ARG A 226 -15.73 -11.74 6.12
CA ARG A 226 -14.74 -11.01 6.87
C ARG A 226 -13.91 -11.96 7.72
N GLY A 227 -12.59 -11.78 7.76
CA GLY A 227 -11.71 -12.40 8.74
C GLY A 227 -11.16 -11.36 9.70
N ASN A 228 -11.18 -11.67 11.00
CA ASN A 228 -10.62 -10.80 12.02
C ASN A 228 -9.96 -11.64 13.11
N TYR A 229 -8.72 -11.29 13.46
CA TYR A 229 -7.90 -12.00 14.46
C TYR A 229 -7.55 -11.09 15.65
N ASN A 230 -8.25 -9.98 15.79
CA ASN A 230 -8.12 -9.03 16.90
C ASN A 230 -9.36 -9.12 17.83
N PRO A 231 -9.20 -9.44 19.11
CA PRO A 231 -8.04 -10.02 19.76
C PRO A 231 -7.83 -11.51 19.42
N PRO A 232 -6.71 -12.18 19.76
CA PRO A 232 -5.61 -11.71 20.62
C PRO A 232 -4.48 -10.99 19.88
N TYR A 233 -4.45 -11.04 18.55
CA TYR A 233 -3.44 -10.32 17.77
C TYR A 233 -3.87 -8.86 17.59
N GLY A 234 -2.90 -7.94 17.57
CA GLY A 234 -3.20 -6.52 17.37
C GLY A 234 -3.92 -6.27 16.05
N GLY A 235 -4.84 -5.31 16.00
CA GLY A 235 -5.61 -4.92 14.82
C GLY A 235 -4.72 -4.37 13.68
N THR A 236 -5.19 -3.31 13.02
CA THR A 236 -4.49 -2.61 11.93
C THR A 236 -4.25 -3.47 10.69
N PHE A 237 -5.26 -4.23 10.26
CA PHE A 237 -5.23 -4.96 9.01
C PHE A 237 -5.15 -3.99 7.82
N HIS A 238 -3.97 -3.98 7.20
CA HIS A 238 -3.57 -2.96 6.23
C HIS A 238 -3.96 -3.35 4.80
N THR A 239 -3.45 -4.48 4.31
CA THR A 239 -3.63 -4.92 2.93
C THR A 239 -4.02 -6.39 2.90
N ALA A 240 -5.00 -6.73 2.07
CA ALA A 240 -5.41 -8.10 1.77
C ALA A 240 -5.12 -8.37 0.29
N LEU A 241 -4.01 -9.05 -0.02
CA LEU A 241 -3.52 -9.31 -1.36
C LEU A 241 -4.00 -10.69 -1.85
N PRO A 242 -4.94 -10.78 -2.80
CA PRO A 242 -5.34 -12.06 -3.39
C PRO A 242 -4.26 -12.58 -4.35
N ILE A 243 -4.06 -13.88 -4.37
CA ILE A 243 -3.24 -14.57 -5.36
C ILE A 243 -4.14 -15.08 -6.47
N SER A 244 -3.92 -14.62 -7.72
CA SER A 244 -4.82 -14.92 -8.85
C SER A 244 -4.83 -16.39 -9.27
N ARG A 245 -3.74 -17.12 -9.05
CA ARG A 245 -3.62 -18.54 -9.38
C ARG A 245 -3.75 -19.41 -8.13
N PRO A 246 -4.32 -20.61 -8.25
CA PRO A 246 -4.30 -21.55 -7.15
C PRO A 246 -2.86 -22.04 -6.86
N ILE A 247 -2.57 -22.32 -5.61
CA ILE A 247 -1.39 -23.07 -5.16
C ILE A 247 -1.93 -24.31 -4.46
N HIS A 248 -1.52 -25.49 -4.88
CA HIS A 248 -2.06 -26.81 -4.40
C HIS A 248 -3.59 -26.89 -4.51
N ASP A 249 -4.16 -26.42 -5.63
CA ASP A 249 -5.60 -26.40 -5.92
C ASP A 249 -6.44 -25.55 -4.95
N GLN A 250 -5.81 -24.73 -4.11
CA GLN A 250 -6.46 -23.81 -3.17
C GLN A 250 -6.24 -22.35 -3.56
N ARG A 251 -7.18 -21.47 -3.16
CA ARG A 251 -7.09 -20.02 -3.36
C ARG A 251 -6.59 -19.33 -2.10
N TRP A 252 -5.69 -18.37 -2.27
CA TRP A 252 -4.95 -17.76 -1.18
C TRP A 252 -5.12 -16.25 -1.12
N LEU A 253 -5.14 -15.76 0.11
CA LEU A 253 -5.10 -14.34 0.44
C LEU A 253 -3.93 -14.11 1.39
N ILE A 254 -3.05 -13.17 1.05
CA ILE A 254 -1.94 -12.76 1.92
C ILE A 254 -2.34 -11.45 2.60
N VAL A 255 -2.48 -11.48 3.91
CA VAL A 255 -2.99 -10.34 4.68
C VAL A 255 -1.88 -9.77 5.54
N PHE A 256 -1.69 -8.47 5.43
CA PHE A 256 -0.69 -7.72 6.19
C PHE A 256 -1.37 -6.87 7.25
N GLN A 257 -0.85 -6.92 8.45
CA GLN A 257 -1.09 -5.93 9.48
C GLN A 257 -0.08 -4.79 9.35
N GLU A 258 -0.35 -3.64 9.94
CA GLU A 258 0.58 -2.52 10.00
C GLU A 258 1.06 -2.30 11.44
N SER A 259 2.38 -2.20 11.61
CA SER A 259 2.98 -1.72 12.86
C SER A 259 2.86 -0.20 12.96
N LEU A 260 2.29 0.32 14.04
CA LEU A 260 2.07 1.75 14.24
C LEU A 260 2.97 2.35 15.33
N ALA A 261 3.56 1.51 16.17
CA ALA A 261 4.35 1.88 17.31
C ALA A 261 5.56 0.94 17.49
N PRO A 262 6.50 1.24 18.38
CA PRO A 262 7.50 0.29 18.81
C PRO A 262 6.87 -1.03 19.31
N PRO A 263 7.56 -2.18 19.13
CA PRO A 263 7.03 -3.49 19.53
C PRO A 263 6.67 -3.61 21.04
N SER A 264 7.27 -2.77 21.86
CA SER A 264 6.99 -2.71 23.32
C SER A 264 5.64 -2.04 23.65
N LEU A 265 5.05 -1.31 22.70
CA LEU A 265 3.84 -0.50 22.90
C LEU A 265 2.62 -1.02 22.15
N GLU A 266 2.78 -2.04 21.32
CA GLU A 266 1.66 -2.62 20.56
C GLU A 266 1.68 -4.15 20.56
N GLY A 267 0.52 -4.76 20.29
CA GLY A 267 0.44 -6.21 20.05
C GLY A 267 1.18 -6.60 18.79
N LYS A 268 1.66 -7.84 18.75
CA LYS A 268 2.42 -8.38 17.62
C LYS A 268 1.65 -8.27 16.31
N LYS A 269 2.30 -7.77 15.27
CA LYS A 269 1.80 -7.65 13.90
C LYS A 269 2.46 -8.69 13.01
N LEU A 270 1.67 -9.27 12.10
CA LEU A 270 2.08 -10.43 11.30
C LEU A 270 1.65 -10.27 9.84
N MET A 271 2.32 -11.00 8.97
CA MET A 271 1.75 -11.40 7.69
C MET A 271 0.98 -12.70 7.89
N TRP A 272 -0.23 -12.79 7.37
CA TRP A 272 -1.11 -13.95 7.45
C TRP A 272 -1.28 -14.59 6.09
N VAL A 273 -1.27 -15.91 6.05
CA VAL A 273 -1.66 -16.70 4.88
C VAL A 273 -3.03 -17.29 5.18
N VAL A 274 -4.00 -16.97 4.35
CA VAL A 274 -5.41 -17.30 4.54
C VAL A 274 -5.92 -18.11 3.35
N ASP A 275 -6.48 -19.30 3.61
CA ASP A 275 -7.21 -20.06 2.61
C ASP A 275 -8.58 -19.41 2.38
N VAL A 276 -8.83 -19.00 1.13
CA VAL A 276 -10.09 -18.42 0.66
C VAL A 276 -10.74 -19.27 -0.43
N THR A 277 -10.44 -20.57 -0.48
CA THR A 277 -11.08 -21.51 -1.41
C THR A 277 -12.58 -21.50 -1.22
N ALA A 278 -13.05 -21.46 0.02
CA ALA A 278 -14.42 -21.12 0.39
C ALA A 278 -14.49 -19.65 0.80
N GLU A 279 -14.78 -18.75 -0.13
CA GLU A 279 -14.78 -17.29 0.12
C GLU A 279 -15.66 -16.86 1.31
N THR A 280 -16.70 -17.61 1.61
CA THR A 280 -17.63 -17.32 2.73
C THR A 280 -17.09 -17.75 4.09
N ASN A 281 -15.96 -18.48 4.13
CA ASN A 281 -15.33 -18.97 5.34
C ASN A 281 -13.80 -18.91 5.22
N PRO A 282 -13.17 -17.73 5.24
CA PRO A 282 -11.72 -17.58 5.20
C PRO A 282 -11.05 -18.23 6.41
N VAL A 283 -10.01 -19.06 6.18
CA VAL A 283 -9.30 -19.79 7.24
C VAL A 283 -7.83 -19.39 7.27
N PRO A 284 -7.32 -18.81 8.36
CA PRO A 284 -5.88 -18.57 8.53
C PRO A 284 -5.15 -19.90 8.71
N VAL A 285 -4.11 -20.15 7.90
CA VAL A 285 -3.37 -21.41 7.91
C VAL A 285 -1.93 -21.25 8.36
N ALA A 286 -1.34 -20.07 8.16
CA ALA A 286 0.02 -19.77 8.58
C ALA A 286 0.22 -18.28 8.82
N THR A 287 1.31 -17.96 9.51
CA THR A 287 1.81 -16.59 9.67
C THR A 287 3.29 -16.52 9.33
N PHE A 288 3.74 -15.34 8.96
CA PHE A 288 5.15 -15.04 8.84
C PHE A 288 5.50 -13.81 9.67
N ASP A 289 6.67 -13.89 10.29
CA ASP A 289 7.34 -12.80 10.99
C ASP A 289 8.85 -12.86 10.72
N VAL A 290 9.53 -11.74 10.91
CA VAL A 290 10.99 -11.67 10.72
C VAL A 290 11.68 -12.54 11.79
N PRO A 291 12.63 -13.40 11.39
CA PRO A 291 13.33 -14.27 12.35
C PRO A 291 14.09 -13.47 13.41
N ALA A 292 14.02 -13.97 14.63
CA ALA A 292 14.75 -13.62 15.85
C ALA A 292 15.49 -12.28 15.87
N VAL A 293 14.77 -11.20 16.12
CA VAL A 293 15.31 -9.89 16.45
C VAL A 293 15.03 -9.63 17.92
N ASP A 294 16.00 -9.04 18.62
CA ASP A 294 15.77 -8.57 20.00
C ASP A 294 14.89 -7.31 19.98
N LEU A 295 13.58 -7.54 20.01
CA LEU A 295 12.57 -6.48 19.92
C LEU A 295 12.63 -5.48 21.08
N SER A 296 13.28 -5.84 22.21
CA SER A 296 13.43 -4.95 23.37
C SER A 296 14.36 -3.74 23.10
N LYS A 297 15.17 -3.82 22.05
CA LYS A 297 16.09 -2.76 21.63
C LYS A 297 15.54 -1.87 20.52
N ILE A 298 14.31 -2.10 20.11
CA ILE A 298 13.66 -1.37 19.01
C ILE A 298 12.70 -0.36 19.60
N ASP A 299 13.00 0.90 19.40
CA ASP A 299 12.25 2.05 19.91
C ASP A 299 11.43 2.79 18.83
N ASP A 300 11.26 2.16 17.65
CA ASP A 300 10.46 2.67 16.54
C ASP A 300 9.67 1.54 15.87
N ARG A 301 8.88 1.84 14.83
CA ARG A 301 8.05 0.87 14.11
C ARG A 301 8.88 -0.28 13.55
N PHE A 302 8.52 -1.49 13.94
CA PHE A 302 9.14 -2.72 13.48
C PHE A 302 8.07 -3.78 13.26
N GLY A 303 7.72 -4.02 12.01
CA GLY A 303 6.67 -4.96 11.67
C GLY A 303 6.30 -4.87 10.19
N PRO A 304 5.35 -5.69 9.75
CA PRO A 304 4.86 -5.66 8.38
C PRO A 304 4.17 -4.33 8.07
N HIS A 305 4.15 -3.98 6.79
CA HIS A 305 3.38 -2.85 6.31
C HIS A 305 2.73 -3.17 4.97
N GLN A 306 3.50 -3.18 3.87
CA GLN A 306 2.99 -3.18 2.51
C GLN A 306 3.65 -4.28 1.68
N PRO A 307 2.88 -5.19 1.03
CA PRO A 307 3.41 -6.06 -0.02
C PRO A 307 3.49 -5.32 -1.36
N HIS A 308 4.33 -5.81 -2.27
CA HIS A 308 4.16 -5.51 -3.69
C HIS A 308 2.76 -5.98 -4.13
N GLU A 309 1.97 -5.05 -4.65
CA GLU A 309 0.56 -5.28 -4.96
C GLU A 309 0.39 -5.96 -6.34
N ASP A 310 1.07 -7.07 -6.59
CA ASP A 310 0.92 -7.85 -7.81
C ASP A 310 -0.09 -9.00 -7.59
N VAL A 311 -1.31 -8.80 -8.04
CA VAL A 311 -2.36 -9.83 -8.00
C VAL A 311 -2.11 -10.96 -9.02
N ASN A 312 -1.26 -10.72 -10.02
CA ASN A 312 -0.91 -11.68 -11.07
C ASN A 312 0.46 -12.33 -10.82
N LEU A 313 0.76 -12.63 -9.56
CA LEU A 313 2.00 -13.22 -9.11
C LEU A 313 2.45 -14.38 -10.01
N LYS A 314 3.61 -14.24 -10.66
CA LYS A 314 4.16 -15.22 -11.62
C LYS A 314 5.00 -16.30 -10.96
N ASP A 315 5.62 -15.94 -9.84
CA ASP A 315 6.39 -16.84 -8.96
C ASP A 315 5.73 -16.86 -7.58
N ASP A 316 6.24 -17.69 -6.67
CA ASP A 316 5.68 -17.82 -5.32
C ASP A 316 6.32 -16.85 -4.33
N LEU A 317 6.76 -15.66 -4.79
CA LEU A 317 7.50 -14.70 -3.97
C LEU A 317 6.63 -13.50 -3.60
N ILE A 318 6.47 -13.28 -2.31
CA ILE A 318 5.89 -12.07 -1.75
C ILE A 318 7.02 -11.12 -1.37
N TYR A 319 7.07 -9.96 -2.02
CA TYR A 319 7.97 -8.88 -1.67
C TYR A 319 7.25 -7.95 -0.70
N ALA A 320 7.82 -7.71 0.46
CA ALA A 320 7.18 -6.96 1.54
C ALA A 320 8.08 -5.89 2.15
N ALA A 321 7.54 -4.69 2.30
CA ALA A 321 8.11 -3.67 3.15
C ALA A 321 7.80 -4.01 4.61
N TRP A 322 8.83 -3.94 5.46
CA TRP A 322 8.77 -4.33 6.87
C TRP A 322 9.40 -3.29 7.78
N PHE A 323 8.97 -2.04 7.67
CA PHE A 323 9.49 -0.88 8.40
C PHE A 323 10.98 -0.98 8.78
N GLY A 324 11.32 -1.05 10.08
CA GLY A 324 12.69 -1.15 10.59
C GLY A 324 13.43 -2.44 10.19
N ALA A 325 12.76 -3.41 9.59
CA ALA A 325 13.38 -4.62 9.06
C ALA A 325 13.64 -4.59 7.54
N GLY A 326 13.33 -3.48 6.85
CA GLY A 326 13.64 -3.30 5.43
C GLY A 326 12.74 -4.10 4.49
N LEU A 327 13.30 -4.53 3.36
CA LEU A 327 12.66 -5.43 2.41
C LEU A 327 12.76 -6.87 2.89
N ARG A 328 11.64 -7.60 2.84
CA ARG A 328 11.56 -9.05 3.04
C ARG A 328 11.01 -9.73 1.78
N ILE A 329 11.59 -10.87 1.40
CA ILE A 329 11.13 -11.68 0.27
C ILE A 329 10.78 -13.06 0.82
N ILE A 330 9.50 -13.40 0.72
CA ILE A 330 8.91 -14.57 1.35
C ILE A 330 8.40 -15.51 0.27
N ASN A 331 8.88 -16.75 0.26
CA ASN A 331 8.40 -17.82 -0.61
C ASN A 331 7.16 -18.47 0.04
N ILE A 332 6.07 -18.54 -0.74
CA ILE A 332 4.79 -19.14 -0.37
C ILE A 332 4.44 -20.35 -1.26
N SER A 333 5.42 -20.98 -1.92
CA SER A 333 5.18 -22.21 -2.70
C SER A 333 4.54 -23.32 -1.87
N ASN A 334 4.82 -23.34 -0.56
CA ASN A 334 4.00 -24.03 0.42
C ASN A 334 3.35 -23.00 1.34
N PRO A 335 2.06 -22.66 1.12
CA PRO A 335 1.36 -21.65 1.90
C PRO A 335 1.25 -21.94 3.39
N TYR A 336 1.36 -23.21 3.79
CA TYR A 336 1.34 -23.63 5.19
C TYR A 336 2.66 -23.36 5.93
N THR A 337 3.75 -23.11 5.19
CA THR A 337 5.09 -22.88 5.76
C THR A 337 5.83 -21.80 4.97
N PRO A 338 5.36 -20.53 5.00
CA PRO A 338 6.03 -19.44 4.31
C PRO A 338 7.47 -19.28 4.82
N LYS A 339 8.43 -19.02 3.90
CA LYS A 339 9.86 -18.96 4.24
C LYS A 339 10.52 -17.71 3.67
N GLU A 340 11.32 -17.02 4.47
CA GLU A 340 12.18 -15.97 3.98
C GLU A 340 13.29 -16.52 3.09
N VAL A 341 13.35 -16.03 1.85
CA VAL A 341 14.36 -16.42 0.85
C VAL A 341 15.30 -15.27 0.50
N GLY A 342 14.99 -14.05 0.91
CA GLY A 342 15.84 -12.89 0.71
C GLY A 342 15.42 -11.72 1.57
N PHE A 343 16.35 -10.83 1.82
CA PHE A 343 16.09 -9.55 2.48
C PHE A 343 17.13 -8.49 2.12
N PHE A 344 16.78 -7.25 2.32
CA PHE A 344 17.69 -6.11 2.23
C PHE A 344 17.35 -5.12 3.35
N LEU A 345 18.33 -4.86 4.19
CA LEU A 345 18.25 -3.87 5.24
C LEU A 345 19.06 -2.63 4.79
N PRO A 346 18.41 -1.50 4.45
CA PRO A 346 19.11 -0.28 4.08
C PRO A 346 20.03 0.24 5.19
N GLU A 347 21.14 0.87 4.82
CA GLU A 347 22.02 1.56 5.76
C GLU A 347 21.40 2.87 6.24
N CYS A 348 21.63 3.21 7.49
CA CYS A 348 21.25 4.49 8.10
C CYS A 348 22.51 5.21 8.58
N GLU A 349 23.04 6.14 7.79
CA GLU A 349 24.21 6.93 8.21
C GLU A 349 23.83 8.04 9.22
N ASP A 350 22.71 8.71 8.99
CA ASP A 350 22.27 9.88 9.78
C ASP A 350 20.94 9.67 10.54
N GLN A 351 20.36 8.49 10.46
CA GLN A 351 19.09 8.16 11.10
C GLN A 351 19.28 7.07 12.13
N LYS A 352 18.58 7.17 13.24
CA LYS A 352 18.58 6.11 14.24
C LYS A 352 17.96 4.82 13.72
N MET A 353 16.98 4.91 12.81
CA MET A 353 16.30 3.77 12.19
C MET A 353 15.83 4.08 10.77
N ILE A 354 15.67 3.03 9.98
CA ILE A 354 14.96 3.06 8.70
C ILE A 354 13.48 2.72 8.92
N GLN A 355 12.63 3.18 8.02
CA GLN A 355 11.25 2.72 7.92
C GLN A 355 10.90 2.47 6.44
N THR A 356 11.29 1.30 5.94
CA THR A 356 10.90 0.87 4.59
C THR A 356 9.38 0.78 4.50
N ASN A 357 8.80 1.69 3.70
CA ASN A 357 7.36 1.92 3.70
C ASN A 357 6.62 1.18 2.58
N ASP A 358 7.23 1.07 1.42
CA ASP A 358 6.60 0.42 0.26
C ASP A 358 7.61 -0.34 -0.58
N VAL A 359 7.10 -1.24 -1.42
CA VAL A 359 7.88 -2.03 -2.36
C VAL A 359 7.13 -2.19 -3.68
N PHE A 360 7.85 -2.05 -4.78
CA PHE A 360 7.36 -2.31 -6.14
C PHE A 360 8.35 -3.19 -6.90
N VAL A 361 7.86 -4.10 -7.73
CA VAL A 361 8.69 -4.90 -8.64
C VAL A 361 8.26 -4.61 -10.07
N ASP A 362 9.18 -4.17 -10.93
CA ASP A 362 8.87 -3.88 -12.32
C ASP A 362 8.97 -5.14 -13.21
N ASP A 363 8.59 -5.00 -14.47
CA ASP A 363 8.61 -6.09 -15.45
C ASP A 363 10.02 -6.57 -15.83
N ARG A 364 11.09 -5.80 -15.49
CA ARG A 364 12.51 -6.20 -15.57
C ARG A 364 12.92 -7.05 -14.36
N GLY A 365 12.05 -7.20 -13.36
CA GLY A 365 12.33 -7.87 -12.08
C GLY A 365 13.25 -7.05 -11.17
N LEU A 366 13.30 -5.73 -11.35
CA LEU A 366 13.96 -4.82 -10.43
C LEU A 366 12.99 -4.48 -9.29
N VAL A 367 13.53 -4.42 -8.08
CA VAL A 367 12.77 -4.14 -6.87
C VAL A 367 13.07 -2.72 -6.42
N TYR A 368 12.02 -1.97 -6.15
CA TYR A 368 12.07 -0.59 -5.68
C TYR A 368 11.51 -0.55 -4.28
N ILE A 369 12.26 0.00 -3.35
CA ILE A 369 11.76 0.27 -2.00
C ILE A 369 11.90 1.76 -1.69
N ILE A 370 10.96 2.25 -0.90
CA ILE A 370 10.92 3.64 -0.48
C ILE A 370 10.92 3.72 1.05
N ASP A 371 11.72 4.62 1.59
CA ASP A 371 11.77 4.89 3.03
C ASP A 371 10.90 6.10 3.38
N ARG A 372 10.19 6.04 4.51
CA ARG A 372 9.29 7.12 4.94
C ARG A 372 9.95 8.19 5.81
N LEU A 373 11.19 7.96 6.25
CA LEU A 373 11.88 8.93 7.11
C LEU A 373 12.73 9.91 6.30
N ASN A 374 13.75 9.48 5.61
CA ASN A 374 14.53 10.38 4.76
C ASN A 374 15.55 9.69 3.85
N ARG A 375 15.53 8.37 3.71
CA ARG A 375 16.50 7.67 2.86
C ARG A 375 16.19 7.81 1.37
N GLY A 376 14.93 7.96 1.01
CA GLY A 376 14.50 8.04 -0.39
C GLY A 376 14.26 6.67 -1.03
N LEU A 377 14.59 6.58 -2.33
CA LEU A 377 14.38 5.43 -3.20
C LEU A 377 15.62 4.58 -3.32
N ASP A 378 15.53 3.29 -2.97
CA ASP A 378 16.54 2.28 -3.31
C ASP A 378 16.05 1.40 -4.48
N ILE A 379 16.94 1.15 -5.44
CA ILE A 379 16.69 0.24 -6.58
C ILE A 379 17.54 -0.99 -6.40
N LEU A 380 16.90 -2.15 -6.33
CA LEU A 380 17.46 -3.40 -5.93
C LEU A 380 17.28 -4.47 -7.01
N LYS A 381 18.06 -5.54 -6.93
CA LYS A 381 17.88 -6.75 -7.71
C LYS A 381 17.89 -7.97 -6.81
N TYR A 382 16.82 -8.76 -6.87
CA TYR A 382 16.80 -10.09 -6.27
C TYR A 382 17.60 -11.07 -7.13
N THR A 383 18.45 -11.87 -6.48
CA THR A 383 19.39 -12.80 -7.11
C THR A 383 19.24 -14.23 -6.58
N GLY A 384 18.26 -14.44 -5.70
CA GLY A 384 17.99 -15.76 -5.13
C GLY A 384 17.13 -16.65 -6.04
N PRO A 385 16.80 -17.86 -5.58
CA PRO A 385 15.96 -18.78 -6.30
C PRO A 385 14.54 -18.19 -6.46
N ARG A 386 14.00 -18.30 -7.65
CA ARG A 386 12.58 -18.11 -7.93
C ARG A 386 11.95 -19.49 -7.91
N GLY A 387 10.97 -19.69 -7.08
CA GLY A 387 10.31 -20.98 -6.85
C GLY A 387 9.68 -21.58 -8.10
#